data_63d14388990db8d288993f6b6bde64ff
#
_entry.id   63d14388990db8d288993f6b6bde64ff
#
_cell.length_a   1.000
_cell.length_b   1.000
_cell.length_c   1.000
_cell.angle_alpha   90.00
_cell.angle_beta   90.00
_cell.angle_gamma   90.00
#
_symmetry.space_group_name_H-M   'P 1'
#
loop_
_entity.id
_entity.type
_entity.pdbx_description
1 polymer ?
#
loop_
_entity_poly.entity_id
_entity_poly.type
_entity_poly.pdbx_seq_one_letter_code
_entity_poly.pdbx_strand_id
1 'polypeptide(L)'
;MTIHSVVIQKLLTTNSHISRQTVTHHFKQFTYGIRNKQAILDSDKTLICLRNALNFITCLSRDPSSSFLFINTNPLFQPIIDEMTLKVTTFNPERVSNLWKMRGFLTNSFSPKKFRSRNKKLVFGPTRLPDCVVVFDTERKSSILSEAERLGIPIVGLVDSSTPLEFYKKVTYPIPANDSVQFVYLVCNMITKCLMLEKKKKEGEKRIGRKATSREEVKQIEESTGESKVESANEVLVIPYDNLAPLSGDIADMKQLLDKLVVVKFNGALGKNMGFNGPKSLIEVKNGSTSLDLTVNQIQSLNSKYGCNVPLLLINSRTTHDDVLKVLEKYSSSKIDIHSFRQGDQIQQELSFSEGGEDEWYSSDHGAQFLSLMSSGTLDVLLSQGKEYALVVNPDNVAAVVDPKILNHLAQNSVEYCMEVMPTTSGGLMNFMASSLQGKFKLEDFTSNPTKHSVKKFKFIDTRNLWVDLRAIKRLVDTNALKLGYLSMLKLFEKAIGIMIPQSRFPPLNSTSDLLLFQSDLYSFTEGVLIRNDARTTPTNPSIDLGPEFEKVSDFQSRFKTIPSIIRLDSLEVTGDVWFGADITLKGRVRIAADPGVKLEIPDGVVLKNEEIKDPRDI
;
A
#
# COMPACT_ATOMS: atom_id res chain seq x y z
N MET A 1 5.90 -20.08 3.17
CA MET A 1 4.90 -20.23 4.28
C MET A 1 3.50 -20.26 3.68
N THR A 2 2.62 -21.11 4.15
CA THR A 2 1.21 -21.10 3.71
C THR A 2 0.50 -19.89 4.32
N ILE A 3 -0.53 -19.34 3.64
CA ILE A 3 -1.35 -18.23 4.18
C ILE A 3 -1.87 -18.56 5.59
N HIS A 4 -2.19 -19.82 5.85
CA HIS A 4 -2.62 -20.31 7.15
C HIS A 4 -1.55 -20.10 8.24
N SER A 5 -0.30 -20.44 7.97
CA SER A 5 0.81 -20.28 8.93
C SER A 5 1.09 -18.79 9.25
N VAL A 6 0.95 -17.90 8.27
CA VAL A 6 1.11 -16.45 8.47
C VAL A 6 0.03 -15.90 9.40
N VAL A 7 -1.24 -16.31 9.20
CA VAL A 7 -2.35 -15.85 10.05
C VAL A 7 -2.20 -16.39 11.49
N ILE A 8 -1.79 -17.63 11.66
CA ILE A 8 -1.51 -18.20 13.00
C ILE A 8 -0.36 -17.46 13.67
N GLN A 9 0.70 -17.16 12.94
CA GLN A 9 1.81 -16.38 13.48
C GLN A 9 1.33 -15.00 13.96
N LYS A 10 0.46 -14.35 13.19
CA LYS A 10 -0.14 -13.07 13.58
C LYS A 10 -1.02 -13.18 14.83
N LEU A 11 -1.79 -14.26 15.00
CA LEU A 11 -2.53 -14.53 16.23
C LEU A 11 -1.60 -14.73 17.42
N LEU A 12 -0.49 -15.44 17.25
CA LEU A 12 0.50 -15.66 18.30
C LEU A 12 1.18 -14.36 18.74
N THR A 13 1.49 -13.45 17.83
CA THR A 13 2.10 -12.13 18.14
C THR A 13 1.18 -11.24 18.98
N THR A 14 -0.14 -11.40 18.87
CA THR A 14 -1.10 -10.67 19.73
C THR A 14 -1.26 -11.25 21.13
N ASN A 15 -0.51 -12.30 21.49
CA ASN A 15 -0.64 -13.04 22.75
C ASN A 15 -2.05 -13.61 23.01
N SER A 16 -2.88 -13.75 21.98
CA SER A 16 -4.25 -14.26 22.09
C SER A 16 -4.32 -15.69 22.63
N HIS A 17 -3.24 -16.46 22.44
CA HIS A 17 -3.11 -17.85 22.87
C HIS A 17 -2.80 -18.01 24.36
N ILE A 18 -2.38 -16.96 25.08
CA ILE A 18 -2.06 -17.02 26.52
C ILE A 18 -3.31 -16.64 27.30
N SER A 19 -3.95 -17.60 27.95
CA SER A 19 -5.17 -17.37 28.72
C SER A 19 -4.92 -17.32 30.24
N ARG A 20 -5.99 -17.38 31.03
CA ARG A 20 -5.93 -17.29 32.52
C ARG A 20 -5.37 -18.55 33.14
N GLN A 21 -5.04 -18.49 34.45
CA GLN A 21 -4.55 -19.63 35.22
C GLN A 21 -5.63 -20.69 35.42
N THR A 22 -6.90 -20.27 35.53
CA THR A 22 -8.03 -21.18 35.73
C THR A 22 -8.59 -21.63 34.38
N VAL A 23 -8.84 -22.94 34.26
CA VAL A 23 -9.49 -23.53 33.10
C VAL A 23 -10.79 -24.18 33.53
N THR A 24 -11.92 -23.65 33.07
CA THR A 24 -13.22 -24.26 33.29
C THR A 24 -13.37 -25.53 32.46
N HIS A 25 -14.14 -26.52 32.94
CA HIS A 25 -14.24 -27.84 32.30
C HIS A 25 -14.68 -27.74 30.81
N HIS A 26 -15.67 -26.91 30.50
CA HIS A 26 -16.18 -26.74 29.16
C HIS A 26 -15.19 -26.05 28.20
N PHE A 27 -14.20 -25.32 28.73
CA PHE A 27 -13.19 -24.61 27.93
C PHE A 27 -11.99 -25.49 27.56
N LYS A 28 -11.88 -26.70 28.13
CA LYS A 28 -10.80 -27.66 27.80
C LYS A 28 -10.71 -27.97 26.30
N GLN A 29 -11.83 -27.94 25.58
CA GLN A 29 -11.85 -28.15 24.12
C GLN A 29 -11.03 -27.14 23.33
N PHE A 30 -10.84 -25.90 23.84
CA PHE A 30 -10.06 -24.84 23.22
C PHE A 30 -8.65 -24.74 23.81
N THR A 31 -8.30 -25.55 24.79
CA THR A 31 -7.01 -25.49 25.48
C THR A 31 -6.05 -26.52 24.88
N TYR A 32 -4.92 -26.06 24.36
CA TYR A 32 -3.83 -26.92 23.88
C TYR A 32 -3.07 -27.56 25.05
N GLY A 33 -2.83 -26.79 26.14
CA GLY A 33 -2.10 -27.25 27.31
C GLY A 33 -1.97 -26.16 28.36
N ILE A 34 -1.16 -26.45 29.40
CA ILE A 34 -0.86 -25.48 30.47
C ILE A 34 0.65 -25.31 30.55
N ARG A 35 1.13 -24.05 30.52
CA ARG A 35 2.52 -23.67 30.68
C ARG A 35 2.63 -22.59 31.76
N ASN A 36 3.53 -22.77 32.74
CA ASN A 36 3.74 -21.82 33.84
C ASN A 36 2.42 -21.44 34.57
N LYS A 37 1.55 -22.41 34.82
CA LYS A 37 0.22 -22.23 35.40
C LYS A 37 -0.78 -21.40 34.55
N GLN A 38 -0.45 -21.06 33.33
CA GLN A 38 -1.35 -20.39 32.39
C GLN A 38 -1.84 -21.34 31.30
N ALA A 39 -3.11 -21.25 30.94
CA ALA A 39 -3.67 -22.03 29.86
C ALA A 39 -3.18 -21.49 28.53
N ILE A 40 -2.75 -22.39 27.67
CA ILE A 40 -2.38 -22.07 26.28
C ILE A 40 -3.55 -22.50 25.39
N LEU A 41 -4.15 -21.55 24.70
CA LEU A 41 -5.26 -21.80 23.77
C LEU A 41 -4.75 -22.31 22.44
N ASP A 42 -5.57 -23.13 21.81
CA ASP A 42 -5.35 -23.65 20.48
C ASP A 42 -5.65 -22.57 19.44
N SER A 43 -4.60 -22.01 18.83
CA SER A 43 -4.72 -20.92 17.85
C SER A 43 -5.46 -21.33 16.58
N ASP A 44 -5.43 -22.61 16.17
CA ASP A 44 -6.19 -23.10 15.02
C ASP A 44 -7.70 -23.06 15.31
N LYS A 45 -8.10 -23.49 16.51
CA LYS A 45 -9.51 -23.40 16.93
C LYS A 45 -9.96 -21.95 17.10
N THR A 46 -9.11 -21.10 17.66
CA THR A 46 -9.38 -19.64 17.71
C THR A 46 -9.60 -19.07 16.32
N LEU A 47 -8.78 -19.43 15.34
CA LEU A 47 -8.91 -18.99 13.97
C LEU A 47 -10.22 -19.45 13.30
N ILE A 48 -10.61 -20.72 13.52
CA ILE A 48 -11.87 -21.25 13.00
C ILE A 48 -13.06 -20.50 13.60
N CYS A 49 -13.09 -20.31 14.91
CA CYS A 49 -14.15 -19.59 15.61
C CYS A 49 -14.23 -18.13 15.18
N LEU A 50 -13.10 -17.46 15.06
CA LEU A 50 -13.00 -16.07 14.58
C LEU A 50 -13.52 -15.95 13.15
N ARG A 51 -13.16 -16.86 12.24
CA ARG A 51 -13.67 -16.90 10.87
C ARG A 51 -15.19 -17.08 10.82
N ASN A 52 -15.73 -17.99 11.62
CA ASN A 52 -17.18 -18.22 11.70
C ASN A 52 -17.91 -16.97 12.20
N ALA A 53 -17.42 -16.32 13.23
CA ALA A 53 -17.97 -15.07 13.75
C ALA A 53 -17.94 -13.94 12.72
N LEU A 54 -16.82 -13.75 12.02
CA LEU A 54 -16.69 -12.73 10.98
C LEU A 54 -17.58 -13.02 9.77
N ASN A 55 -17.70 -14.29 9.33
CA ASN A 55 -18.60 -14.67 8.26
C ASN A 55 -20.06 -14.37 8.63
N PHE A 56 -20.45 -14.65 9.87
CA PHE A 56 -21.78 -14.33 10.36
C PHE A 56 -22.06 -12.83 10.34
N ILE A 57 -21.14 -12.01 10.88
CA ILE A 57 -21.23 -10.53 10.84
C ILE A 57 -21.32 -10.04 9.37
N THR A 58 -20.53 -10.60 8.47
CA THR A 58 -20.54 -10.26 7.05
C THR A 58 -21.90 -10.60 6.41
N CYS A 59 -22.46 -11.76 6.71
CA CYS A 59 -23.79 -12.15 6.21
C CYS A 59 -24.90 -11.21 6.68
N LEU A 60 -24.91 -10.85 7.97
CA LEU A 60 -25.86 -9.88 8.50
C LEU A 60 -25.69 -8.49 7.87
N SER A 61 -24.48 -8.06 7.62
CA SER A 61 -24.20 -6.75 7.03
C SER A 61 -24.65 -6.61 5.57
N ARG A 62 -25.04 -7.72 4.93
CA ARG A 62 -25.70 -7.68 3.61
C ARG A 62 -27.06 -6.98 3.65
N ASP A 63 -27.74 -6.93 4.76
CA ASP A 63 -28.91 -6.09 4.92
C ASP A 63 -28.50 -4.66 5.34
N PRO A 64 -28.82 -3.63 4.53
CA PRO A 64 -28.47 -2.22 4.86
C PRO A 64 -29.15 -1.71 6.12
N SER A 65 -30.18 -2.41 6.57
CA SER A 65 -30.90 -2.06 7.80
C SER A 65 -30.33 -2.72 9.05
N SER A 66 -29.36 -3.65 8.91
CA SER A 66 -28.78 -4.35 10.07
C SER A 66 -28.05 -3.43 11.02
N SER A 67 -28.27 -3.65 12.30
CA SER A 67 -27.71 -2.87 13.40
C SER A 67 -26.95 -3.76 14.37
N PHE A 68 -25.79 -3.27 14.83
CA PHE A 68 -24.91 -3.99 15.74
C PHE A 68 -24.80 -3.23 17.06
N LEU A 69 -24.86 -3.94 18.18
CA LEU A 69 -24.61 -3.39 19.50
C LEU A 69 -23.28 -3.91 20.03
N PHE A 70 -22.35 -2.99 20.28
CA PHE A 70 -21.03 -3.32 20.83
C PHE A 70 -21.02 -3.12 22.34
N ILE A 71 -20.59 -4.15 23.10
CA ILE A 71 -20.59 -4.16 24.55
C ILE A 71 -19.16 -4.30 25.06
N ASN A 72 -18.77 -3.40 25.96
CA ASN A 72 -17.47 -3.40 26.60
C ASN A 72 -17.53 -2.76 27.99
N THR A 73 -16.91 -3.37 28.99
CA THR A 73 -16.74 -2.82 30.34
C THR A 73 -15.31 -2.41 30.65
N ASN A 74 -14.34 -2.90 29.88
CA ASN A 74 -12.93 -2.60 30.08
C ASN A 74 -12.57 -1.21 29.51
N PRO A 75 -12.11 -0.28 30.36
CA PRO A 75 -11.77 1.07 29.89
C PRO A 75 -10.61 1.10 28.87
N LEU A 76 -9.73 0.10 28.88
CA LEU A 76 -8.60 0.01 27.94
C LEU A 76 -9.05 -0.27 26.50
N PHE A 77 -10.20 -0.91 26.30
CA PHE A 77 -10.73 -1.23 24.97
C PHE A 77 -11.63 -0.13 24.43
N GLN A 78 -12.10 0.77 25.30
CA GLN A 78 -13.09 1.78 24.93
C GLN A 78 -12.67 2.66 23.74
N PRO A 79 -11.45 3.22 23.69
CA PRO A 79 -11.03 4.04 22.56
C PRO A 79 -11.04 3.29 21.22
N ILE A 80 -10.63 2.02 21.24
CA ILE A 80 -10.56 1.16 20.05
C ILE A 80 -11.98 0.86 19.52
N ILE A 81 -12.90 0.57 20.43
CA ILE A 81 -14.28 0.25 20.09
C ILE A 81 -15.02 1.49 19.61
N ASP A 82 -14.76 2.65 20.22
CA ASP A 82 -15.34 3.93 19.80
C ASP A 82 -14.88 4.29 18.38
N GLU A 83 -13.59 4.12 18.07
CA GLU A 83 -13.05 4.34 16.74
C GLU A 83 -13.68 3.38 15.69
N MET A 84 -13.81 2.09 16.04
CA MET A 84 -14.50 1.11 15.19
C MET A 84 -15.96 1.54 14.96
N THR A 85 -16.65 1.91 16.03
CA THR A 85 -18.06 2.31 15.98
C THR A 85 -18.27 3.53 15.09
N LEU A 86 -17.41 4.54 15.19
CA LEU A 86 -17.44 5.72 14.32
C LEU A 86 -17.30 5.37 12.83
N LYS A 87 -16.44 4.39 12.50
CA LYS A 87 -16.23 3.95 11.12
C LYS A 87 -17.39 3.12 10.55
N VAL A 88 -18.06 2.37 11.39
CA VAL A 88 -19.00 1.31 10.98
C VAL A 88 -20.46 1.75 11.05
N THR A 89 -20.84 2.55 12.02
CA THR A 89 -22.24 2.79 12.32
C THR A 89 -22.75 4.16 11.89
N THR A 90 -23.96 4.15 11.36
CA THR A 90 -24.87 5.31 11.29
C THR A 90 -25.47 5.65 12.67
N PHE A 91 -25.11 4.92 13.72
CA PHE A 91 -25.57 5.15 15.09
C PHE A 91 -24.73 6.24 15.78
N ASN A 92 -25.38 7.19 16.41
CA ASN A 92 -24.76 8.28 17.16
C ASN A 92 -24.11 7.72 18.45
N PRO A 93 -22.78 7.59 18.57
CA PRO A 93 -22.13 6.88 19.68
C PRO A 93 -22.32 7.59 21.04
N GLU A 94 -22.52 8.91 21.05
CA GLU A 94 -22.67 9.69 22.28
C GLU A 94 -23.95 9.37 23.07
N ARG A 95 -24.98 8.84 22.41
CA ARG A 95 -26.24 8.49 23.09
C ARG A 95 -26.32 7.05 23.63
N VAL A 96 -25.45 6.15 23.21
CA VAL A 96 -25.58 4.72 23.48
C VAL A 96 -24.53 4.20 24.47
N SER A 97 -23.41 4.89 24.70
CA SER A 97 -22.22 4.38 25.37
C SER A 97 -22.40 3.78 26.79
N ASN A 98 -23.47 4.07 27.51
CA ASN A 98 -23.69 3.52 28.85
C ASN A 98 -25.12 3.04 29.12
N LEU A 99 -26.04 3.15 28.17
CA LEU A 99 -27.46 2.83 28.37
C LEU A 99 -27.70 1.32 28.43
N TRP A 100 -26.88 0.53 27.74
CA TRP A 100 -26.97 -0.94 27.74
C TRP A 100 -26.71 -1.56 29.13
N LYS A 101 -26.07 -0.84 30.07
CA LYS A 101 -25.87 -1.29 31.47
C LYS A 101 -27.16 -1.29 32.28
N MET A 102 -28.21 -0.65 31.77
CA MET A 102 -29.50 -0.59 32.44
C MET A 102 -30.32 -1.86 32.19
N ARG A 103 -30.87 -2.46 33.24
CA ARG A 103 -31.77 -3.63 33.10
C ARG A 103 -32.99 -3.25 32.26
N GLY A 104 -33.36 -4.13 31.33
CA GLY A 104 -34.49 -3.94 30.44
C GLY A 104 -34.15 -3.08 29.22
N PHE A 105 -32.87 -2.82 28.94
CA PHE A 105 -32.45 -2.01 27.80
C PHE A 105 -32.98 -2.57 26.47
N LEU A 106 -32.88 -3.88 26.24
CA LEU A 106 -33.39 -4.51 25.02
C LEU A 106 -34.87 -4.90 25.18
N THR A 107 -35.25 -5.49 26.29
CA THR A 107 -36.61 -6.03 26.51
C THR A 107 -37.66 -4.95 26.66
N ASN A 108 -37.33 -3.73 27.05
CA ASN A 108 -38.29 -2.63 27.18
C ASN A 108 -38.35 -1.70 25.94
N SER A 109 -37.66 -2.04 24.87
CA SER A 109 -37.65 -1.23 23.63
C SER A 109 -39.01 -1.21 22.91
N PHE A 110 -39.83 -2.22 23.05
CA PHE A 110 -41.20 -2.29 22.49
C PHE A 110 -42.22 -1.44 23.22
N SER A 111 -41.93 -1.02 24.45
CA SER A 111 -42.78 -0.11 25.20
C SER A 111 -41.91 1.06 25.63
N PRO A 112 -42.22 2.28 25.25
CA PRO A 112 -41.40 3.45 25.60
C PRO A 112 -41.55 3.74 27.10
N LYS A 113 -41.16 2.79 27.95
CA LYS A 113 -41.08 3.02 29.38
C LYS A 113 -39.90 3.94 29.66
N LYS A 114 -40.25 5.06 30.23
CA LYS A 114 -39.36 6.09 30.68
C LYS A 114 -38.44 5.53 31.76
N PHE A 115 -37.15 5.30 31.42
CA PHE A 115 -36.14 4.96 32.41
C PHE A 115 -35.81 6.24 33.22
N ARG A 116 -35.96 6.20 34.51
CA ARG A 116 -35.45 7.24 35.40
C ARG A 116 -34.03 6.91 35.81
N SER A 117 -33.07 7.68 35.33
CA SER A 117 -31.70 7.60 35.87
C SER A 117 -31.70 8.04 37.35
N ARG A 118 -30.64 7.74 38.12
CA ARG A 118 -30.44 8.24 39.47
C ARG A 118 -30.65 9.76 39.58
N ASN A 119 -30.40 10.52 38.51
CA ASN A 119 -30.55 11.98 38.43
C ASN A 119 -31.94 12.41 37.89
N LYS A 120 -32.95 11.53 37.97
CA LYS A 120 -34.33 11.79 37.52
C LYS A 120 -34.46 12.17 36.01
N LYS A 121 -33.40 12.06 35.20
CA LYS A 121 -33.48 12.28 33.76
C LYS A 121 -34.17 11.08 33.08
N LEU A 122 -35.09 11.38 32.19
CA LEU A 122 -35.75 10.39 31.34
C LEU A 122 -34.80 9.93 30.23
N VAL A 123 -34.62 8.63 30.13
CA VAL A 123 -33.81 8.01 29.10
C VAL A 123 -34.68 6.99 28.35
N PHE A 124 -34.67 7.04 27.02
CA PHE A 124 -35.41 6.12 26.17
C PHE A 124 -34.48 5.01 25.70
N GLY A 125 -34.96 3.78 25.64
CA GLY A 125 -34.27 2.64 25.06
C GLY A 125 -34.09 2.79 23.53
N PRO A 126 -33.40 1.87 22.87
CA PRO A 126 -33.23 1.91 21.42
C PRO A 126 -34.58 1.82 20.72
N THR A 127 -34.78 2.61 19.67
CA THR A 127 -36.01 2.61 18.87
C THR A 127 -36.16 1.32 18.03
N ARG A 128 -35.04 0.64 17.79
CA ARG A 128 -34.96 -0.65 17.06
C ARG A 128 -34.03 -1.61 17.82
N LEU A 129 -34.40 -2.89 17.84
CA LEU A 129 -33.53 -3.94 18.40
C LEU A 129 -32.31 -4.15 17.51
N PRO A 130 -31.12 -4.40 18.09
CA PRO A 130 -29.94 -4.79 17.31
C PRO A 130 -30.12 -6.20 16.74
N ASP A 131 -29.62 -6.42 15.52
CA ASP A 131 -29.65 -7.71 14.86
C ASP A 131 -28.53 -8.63 15.36
N CYS A 132 -27.50 -8.07 15.99
CA CYS A 132 -26.41 -8.81 16.63
C CYS A 132 -25.81 -8.00 17.80
N VAL A 133 -25.42 -8.72 18.85
CA VAL A 133 -24.68 -8.17 20.00
C VAL A 133 -23.24 -8.67 19.94
N VAL A 134 -22.27 -7.77 19.90
CA VAL A 134 -20.83 -8.09 19.93
C VAL A 134 -20.26 -7.72 21.28
N VAL A 135 -19.69 -8.68 21.99
CA VAL A 135 -19.20 -8.53 23.37
C VAL A 135 -17.68 -8.67 23.41
N PHE A 136 -17.00 -7.59 23.73
CA PHE A 136 -15.56 -7.59 23.95
C PHE A 136 -15.19 -7.89 25.40
N ASP A 137 -15.92 -7.28 26.32
CA ASP A 137 -15.83 -7.55 27.74
C ASP A 137 -17.15 -7.20 28.44
N THR A 138 -17.50 -7.92 29.51
CA THR A 138 -18.70 -7.66 30.30
C THR A 138 -18.58 -8.14 31.73
N GLU A 139 -19.31 -7.50 32.62
CA GLU A 139 -19.43 -7.98 34.01
C GLU A 139 -20.15 -9.33 34.07
N ARG A 140 -19.73 -10.21 34.97
CA ARG A 140 -20.29 -11.56 35.14
C ARG A 140 -21.81 -11.62 35.38
N LYS A 141 -22.43 -10.52 35.83
CA LYS A 141 -23.86 -10.38 36.08
C LYS A 141 -24.58 -9.45 35.12
N SER A 142 -24.08 -9.30 33.91
CA SER A 142 -24.70 -8.43 32.91
C SER A 142 -26.10 -8.92 32.53
N SER A 143 -27.11 -8.06 32.68
CA SER A 143 -28.50 -8.37 32.29
C SER A 143 -28.69 -8.40 30.78
N ILE A 144 -27.87 -7.65 30.05
CA ILE A 144 -28.00 -7.45 28.60
C ILE A 144 -27.90 -8.77 27.83
N LEU A 145 -27.03 -9.71 28.26
CA LEU A 145 -26.85 -11.00 27.60
C LEU A 145 -28.08 -11.90 27.79
N SER A 146 -28.67 -11.86 28.98
CA SER A 146 -29.92 -12.60 29.26
C SER A 146 -31.11 -11.99 28.51
N GLU A 147 -31.09 -10.70 28.26
CA GLU A 147 -32.11 -10.01 27.46
C GLU A 147 -31.96 -10.35 25.98
N ALA A 148 -30.73 -10.34 25.46
CA ALA A 148 -30.43 -10.74 24.07
C ALA A 148 -30.83 -12.20 23.80
N GLU A 149 -30.48 -13.12 24.71
CA GLU A 149 -30.86 -14.53 24.65
C GLU A 149 -32.40 -14.72 24.61
N ARG A 150 -33.13 -14.01 25.49
CA ARG A 150 -34.60 -14.05 25.52
C ARG A 150 -35.26 -13.53 24.25
N LEU A 151 -34.62 -12.57 23.60
CA LEU A 151 -35.11 -11.96 22.36
C LEU A 151 -34.61 -12.69 21.10
N GLY A 152 -33.82 -13.77 21.28
CA GLY A 152 -33.26 -14.54 20.14
C GLY A 152 -32.22 -13.78 19.36
N ILE A 153 -31.62 -12.72 19.94
CA ILE A 153 -30.57 -11.93 19.27
C ILE A 153 -29.24 -12.67 19.39
N PRO A 154 -28.57 -13.01 18.28
CA PRO A 154 -27.30 -13.72 18.32
C PRO A 154 -26.20 -12.89 18.93
N ILE A 155 -25.34 -13.57 19.71
CA ILE A 155 -24.23 -12.96 20.47
C ILE A 155 -22.91 -13.49 19.92
N VAL A 156 -22.05 -12.58 19.47
CA VAL A 156 -20.63 -12.82 19.18
C VAL A 156 -19.84 -12.35 20.39
N GLY A 157 -18.96 -13.18 20.97
CA GLY A 157 -18.26 -12.77 22.18
C GLY A 157 -16.84 -13.32 22.32
N LEU A 158 -15.95 -12.50 22.85
CA LEU A 158 -14.64 -12.96 23.31
C LEU A 158 -14.83 -13.79 24.58
N VAL A 159 -14.21 -14.96 24.63
CA VAL A 159 -14.28 -15.89 25.75
C VAL A 159 -12.90 -16.39 26.13
N ASP A 160 -12.61 -16.44 27.42
CA ASP A 160 -11.34 -16.91 27.96
C ASP A 160 -11.50 -18.22 28.78
N SER A 161 -10.40 -18.79 29.25
CA SER A 161 -10.40 -20.02 29.99
C SER A 161 -11.14 -19.95 31.35
N SER A 162 -11.41 -18.76 31.88
CA SER A 162 -12.13 -18.52 33.14
C SER A 162 -13.61 -18.20 32.93
N THR A 163 -14.09 -18.11 31.67
CA THR A 163 -15.47 -17.76 31.36
C THR A 163 -16.46 -18.75 31.98
N PRO A 164 -17.47 -18.30 32.77
CA PRO A 164 -18.47 -19.19 33.37
C PRO A 164 -19.34 -19.88 32.32
N LEU A 165 -19.75 -21.13 32.60
CA LEU A 165 -20.60 -21.91 31.68
C LEU A 165 -21.92 -21.23 31.36
N GLU A 166 -22.54 -20.54 32.30
CA GLU A 166 -23.79 -19.80 32.07
C GLU A 166 -23.63 -18.67 31.09
N PHE A 167 -22.47 -18.02 31.06
CA PHE A 167 -22.15 -16.99 30.06
C PHE A 167 -21.85 -17.64 28.71
N TYR A 168 -21.00 -18.66 28.70
CA TYR A 168 -20.59 -19.37 27.48
C TYR A 168 -21.79 -19.91 26.71
N LYS A 169 -22.80 -20.48 27.38
CA LYS A 169 -24.01 -21.00 26.75
C LYS A 169 -24.83 -19.94 26.01
N LYS A 170 -24.72 -18.67 26.39
CA LYS A 170 -25.46 -17.55 25.77
C LYS A 170 -24.76 -17.02 24.52
N VAL A 171 -23.46 -17.27 24.38
CA VAL A 171 -22.67 -16.79 23.24
C VAL A 171 -22.87 -17.73 22.07
N THR A 172 -23.46 -17.21 20.97
CA THR A 172 -23.73 -17.99 19.76
C THR A 172 -22.46 -18.28 18.98
N TYR A 173 -21.57 -17.28 18.89
CA TYR A 173 -20.28 -17.37 18.20
C TYR A 173 -19.15 -17.00 19.18
N PRO A 174 -18.63 -17.97 19.95
CA PRO A 174 -17.52 -17.73 20.87
C PRO A 174 -16.21 -17.59 20.09
N ILE A 175 -15.39 -16.61 20.49
CA ILE A 175 -14.04 -16.42 19.98
C ILE A 175 -13.09 -16.68 21.16
N PRO A 176 -12.46 -17.87 21.23
CA PRO A 176 -11.57 -18.21 22.32
C PRO A 176 -10.26 -17.43 22.21
N ALA A 177 -10.02 -16.51 23.12
CA ALA A 177 -8.80 -15.72 23.13
C ALA A 177 -8.55 -15.04 24.47
N ASN A 178 -7.34 -14.50 24.65
CA ASN A 178 -7.04 -13.60 25.74
C ASN A 178 -7.65 -12.21 25.46
N ASP A 179 -7.94 -11.48 26.54
CA ASP A 179 -8.37 -10.10 26.54
C ASP A 179 -7.19 -9.10 26.35
N SER A 180 -6.24 -9.42 25.48
CA SER A 180 -5.15 -8.50 25.17
C SER A 180 -5.64 -7.34 24.30
N VAL A 181 -5.14 -6.13 24.58
CA VAL A 181 -5.47 -4.92 23.81
C VAL A 181 -5.17 -5.12 22.32
N GLN A 182 -4.04 -5.76 21.99
CA GLN A 182 -3.64 -6.05 20.61
C GLN A 182 -4.61 -7.00 19.90
N PHE A 183 -5.11 -8.02 20.59
CA PHE A 183 -6.09 -8.93 20.00
C PHE A 183 -7.45 -8.28 19.81
N VAL A 184 -7.93 -7.52 20.79
CA VAL A 184 -9.18 -6.74 20.66
C VAL A 184 -9.09 -5.77 19.47
N TYR A 185 -7.97 -5.08 19.33
CA TYR A 185 -7.72 -4.21 18.18
C TYR A 185 -7.76 -4.98 16.85
N LEU A 186 -7.13 -6.15 16.78
CA LEU A 186 -7.17 -7.01 15.60
C LEU A 186 -8.61 -7.40 15.23
N VAL A 187 -9.41 -7.83 16.22
CA VAL A 187 -10.82 -8.20 16.00
C VAL A 187 -11.67 -7.00 15.55
N CYS A 188 -11.50 -5.84 16.18
CA CYS A 188 -12.17 -4.61 15.79
C CYS A 188 -11.87 -4.22 14.34
N ASN A 189 -10.60 -4.30 13.92
CA ASN A 189 -10.21 -4.04 12.53
C ASN A 189 -10.81 -5.04 11.54
N MET A 190 -10.83 -6.32 11.89
CA MET A 190 -11.46 -7.34 11.03
C MET A 190 -12.96 -7.07 10.88
N ILE A 191 -13.68 -6.77 11.96
CA ILE A 191 -15.10 -6.41 11.92
C ILE A 191 -15.30 -5.17 11.05
N THR A 192 -14.50 -4.12 11.25
CA THR A 192 -14.57 -2.90 10.44
C THR A 192 -14.39 -3.20 8.96
N LYS A 193 -13.35 -3.97 8.60
CA LYS A 193 -13.09 -4.37 7.21
C LYS A 193 -14.25 -5.15 6.61
N CYS A 194 -14.83 -6.13 7.33
CA CYS A 194 -15.98 -6.91 6.88
C CYS A 194 -17.19 -6.02 6.58
N LEU A 195 -17.55 -5.14 7.51
CA LEU A 195 -18.70 -4.26 7.39
C LEU A 195 -18.53 -3.21 6.29
N MET A 196 -17.33 -2.64 6.17
CA MET A 196 -17.01 -1.65 5.12
C MET A 196 -16.97 -2.27 3.72
N LEU A 197 -16.49 -3.51 3.57
CA LEU A 197 -16.46 -4.21 2.29
C LEU A 197 -17.88 -4.49 1.77
N GLU A 198 -18.79 -4.97 2.63
CA GLU A 198 -20.17 -5.21 2.23
C GLU A 198 -20.93 -3.90 1.92
N LYS A 199 -20.65 -2.81 2.64
CA LYS A 199 -21.20 -1.48 2.33
C LYS A 199 -20.73 -0.99 0.95
N LYS A 200 -19.45 -1.13 0.63
CA LYS A 200 -18.91 -0.78 -0.69
C LYS A 200 -19.49 -1.62 -1.82
N LYS A 201 -19.69 -2.95 -1.62
CA LYS A 201 -20.33 -3.82 -2.62
C LYS A 201 -21.73 -3.34 -2.98
N LYS A 202 -22.53 -3.00 -1.99
CA LYS A 202 -23.91 -2.51 -2.18
C LYS A 202 -24.00 -1.15 -2.84
N GLU A 203 -23.09 -0.24 -2.51
CA GLU A 203 -23.00 1.03 -3.21
C GLU A 203 -22.64 0.82 -4.69
N GLY A 204 -21.80 -0.19 -5.00
CA GLY A 204 -21.51 -0.63 -6.36
C GLY A 204 -22.74 -1.22 -7.08
N GLU A 205 -23.49 -2.12 -6.42
CA GLU A 205 -24.69 -2.76 -6.98
C GLU A 205 -25.84 -1.76 -7.19
N LYS A 206 -26.07 -0.83 -6.26
CA LYS A 206 -27.03 0.28 -6.42
C LYS A 206 -26.69 1.21 -7.59
N ARG A 207 -25.40 1.39 -7.89
CA ARG A 207 -24.95 2.15 -9.07
C ARG A 207 -25.19 1.39 -10.37
N ILE A 208 -25.04 0.07 -10.38
CA ILE A 208 -25.31 -0.80 -11.53
C ILE A 208 -26.83 -0.89 -11.80
N GLY A 209 -27.63 -1.07 -10.76
CA GLY A 209 -29.11 -1.09 -10.86
C GLY A 209 -29.69 0.24 -11.35
N ARG A 210 -29.18 1.39 -10.89
CA ARG A 210 -29.58 2.70 -11.39
C ARG A 210 -29.15 2.95 -12.84
N LYS A 211 -28.05 2.33 -13.31
CA LYS A 211 -27.65 2.40 -14.73
C LYS A 211 -28.49 1.51 -15.64
N ALA A 212 -29.08 0.44 -15.12
CA ALA A 212 -29.99 -0.43 -15.89
C ALA A 212 -31.37 0.24 -16.07
N THR A 213 -31.94 0.83 -15.02
CA THR A 213 -33.20 1.59 -15.08
C THR A 213 -33.09 2.86 -15.91
N SER A 214 -31.95 3.56 -15.88
CA SER A 214 -31.73 4.75 -16.72
C SER A 214 -31.51 4.45 -18.22
N ARG A 215 -31.25 3.19 -18.60
CA ARG A 215 -31.16 2.79 -20.02
C ARG A 215 -32.52 2.55 -20.68
N GLU A 216 -33.53 2.26 -19.92
CA GLU A 216 -34.90 2.16 -20.43
C GLU A 216 -35.61 3.51 -20.48
N GLU A 217 -35.27 4.46 -19.60
CA GLU A 217 -35.84 5.82 -19.60
C GLU A 217 -35.14 6.78 -20.58
N VAL A 218 -33.86 6.54 -20.96
CA VAL A 218 -33.10 7.41 -21.90
C VAL A 218 -33.51 7.21 -23.37
N LYS A 219 -34.35 6.22 -23.69
CA LYS A 219 -34.96 6.12 -25.05
C LYS A 219 -36.18 7.01 -25.28
N GLN A 220 -36.66 7.73 -24.27
CA GLN A 220 -37.83 8.63 -24.38
C GLN A 220 -37.57 10.12 -24.09
N ILE A 221 -36.32 10.53 -23.76
CA ILE A 221 -36.01 11.92 -23.43
C ILE A 221 -34.69 12.36 -24.11
N GLU A 222 -34.62 12.21 -25.44
CA GLU A 222 -33.59 12.87 -26.26
C GLU A 222 -34.11 14.17 -26.94
N GLU A 223 -35.17 14.75 -26.43
CA GLU A 223 -35.60 16.09 -26.83
C GLU A 223 -35.99 16.90 -25.58
N SER A 224 -35.07 17.57 -24.95
CA SER A 224 -35.14 18.92 -24.37
C SER A 224 -34.19 19.16 -23.18
N THR A 225 -33.37 20.20 -23.40
CA THR A 225 -32.84 21.15 -22.43
C THR A 225 -31.75 20.80 -21.41
N GLY A 226 -30.61 21.49 -21.57
CA GLY A 226 -30.06 22.33 -20.47
C GLY A 226 -29.09 21.70 -19.51
N GLU A 227 -27.86 22.08 -19.68
CA GLU A 227 -26.72 21.85 -18.78
C GLU A 227 -27.02 22.16 -17.32
N SER A 228 -26.74 21.22 -16.42
CA SER A 228 -26.28 21.52 -15.08
C SER A 228 -25.19 20.54 -14.65
N LYS A 229 -23.99 21.05 -14.43
CA LYS A 229 -22.80 20.37 -13.96
C LYS A 229 -23.01 19.80 -12.57
N VAL A 230 -22.91 18.48 -12.42
CA VAL A 230 -22.59 17.85 -11.14
C VAL A 230 -21.19 17.27 -11.28
N GLU A 231 -20.22 17.93 -10.68
CA GLU A 231 -18.82 17.51 -10.64
C GLU A 231 -18.67 16.21 -9.85
N SER A 232 -18.20 15.16 -10.50
CA SER A 232 -17.84 13.90 -9.85
C SER A 232 -16.40 13.97 -9.36
N ALA A 233 -16.23 13.98 -8.06
CA ALA A 233 -15.04 14.35 -7.30
C ALA A 233 -13.84 13.38 -7.32
N ASN A 234 -13.63 12.58 -8.36
CA ASN A 234 -12.51 11.62 -8.46
C ASN A 234 -11.86 11.58 -9.86
N GLU A 235 -12.04 12.61 -10.67
CA GLU A 235 -11.56 12.60 -12.04
C GLU A 235 -10.32 13.49 -12.18
N VAL A 236 -9.20 12.91 -12.60
CA VAL A 236 -7.93 13.59 -12.87
C VAL A 236 -7.74 13.68 -14.38
N LEU A 237 -7.39 14.85 -14.89
CA LEU A 237 -7.04 15.06 -16.30
C LEU A 237 -5.66 14.46 -16.56
N VAL A 238 -5.52 13.59 -17.58
CA VAL A 238 -4.20 13.09 -18.03
C VAL A 238 -3.83 13.72 -19.36
N ILE A 239 -2.66 14.34 -19.39
CA ILE A 239 -2.10 15.03 -20.55
C ILE A 239 -0.99 14.17 -21.14
N PRO A 240 -1.02 13.87 -22.47
CA PRO A 240 0.11 13.22 -23.13
C PRO A 240 1.38 14.09 -23.04
N TYR A 241 2.53 13.45 -22.81
CA TYR A 241 3.82 14.13 -22.71
C TYR A 241 4.15 14.98 -23.97
N ASP A 242 3.77 14.49 -25.14
CA ASP A 242 4.01 15.18 -26.42
C ASP A 242 3.22 16.48 -26.56
N ASN A 243 2.11 16.61 -25.83
CA ASN A 243 1.26 17.82 -25.82
C ASN A 243 1.79 18.92 -24.89
N LEU A 244 2.85 18.67 -24.13
CA LEU A 244 3.46 19.70 -23.29
C LEU A 244 4.17 20.73 -24.15
N ALA A 245 4.09 22.01 -23.77
CA ALA A 245 4.75 23.10 -24.47
C ALA A 245 6.27 22.86 -24.57
N PRO A 246 6.90 23.19 -25.70
CA PRO A 246 8.34 23.11 -25.82
C PRO A 246 9.01 24.07 -24.83
N LEU A 247 10.23 23.72 -24.42
CA LEU A 247 11.03 24.56 -23.53
C LEU A 247 11.59 25.79 -24.27
N SER A 248 11.79 26.86 -23.52
CA SER A 248 12.66 27.96 -23.95
C SER A 248 14.08 27.43 -24.17
N GLY A 249 14.72 27.84 -25.25
CA GLY A 249 16.13 27.52 -25.50
C GLY A 249 17.11 28.35 -24.66
N ASP A 250 16.63 29.31 -23.87
CA ASP A 250 17.46 30.17 -23.04
C ASP A 250 17.92 29.48 -21.75
N ILE A 251 19.23 29.47 -21.54
CA ILE A 251 19.86 28.90 -20.35
C ILE A 251 19.45 29.66 -19.08
N ALA A 252 19.24 30.97 -19.16
CA ALA A 252 18.82 31.78 -18.02
C ALA A 252 17.42 31.42 -17.54
N ASP A 253 16.47 31.25 -18.47
CA ASP A 253 15.10 30.79 -18.16
C ASP A 253 15.10 29.40 -17.51
N MET A 254 15.92 28.50 -18.09
CA MET A 254 16.10 27.14 -17.56
C MET A 254 16.69 27.14 -16.17
N LYS A 255 17.70 27.97 -15.90
CA LYS A 255 18.28 28.13 -14.57
C LYS A 255 17.22 28.59 -13.58
N GLN A 256 16.50 29.65 -13.88
CA GLN A 256 15.46 30.21 -13.01
C GLN A 256 14.35 29.18 -12.71
N LEU A 257 13.96 28.38 -13.70
CA LEU A 257 12.97 27.32 -13.55
C LEU A 257 13.48 26.21 -12.62
N LEU A 258 14.70 25.72 -12.87
CA LEU A 258 15.31 24.62 -12.12
C LEU A 258 15.69 25.02 -10.70
N ASP A 259 16.07 26.27 -10.46
CA ASP A 259 16.37 26.77 -9.11
C ASP A 259 15.14 26.69 -8.16
N LYS A 260 13.92 26.59 -8.69
CA LYS A 260 12.68 26.39 -7.92
C LYS A 260 12.43 24.93 -7.51
N LEU A 261 13.23 23.99 -7.99
CA LEU A 261 13.01 22.56 -7.81
C LEU A 261 13.85 22.00 -6.66
N VAL A 262 13.32 21.01 -5.96
CA VAL A 262 14.03 20.05 -5.12
C VAL A 262 13.67 18.62 -5.55
N VAL A 263 14.65 17.73 -5.57
CA VAL A 263 14.41 16.29 -5.78
C VAL A 263 14.31 15.59 -4.43
N VAL A 264 13.23 14.88 -4.20
CA VAL A 264 12.99 14.10 -2.97
C VAL A 264 13.02 12.63 -3.33
N LYS A 265 13.95 11.87 -2.77
CA LYS A 265 14.03 10.43 -2.96
C LYS A 265 13.73 9.71 -1.65
N PHE A 266 12.77 8.79 -1.71
CA PHE A 266 12.49 7.91 -0.59
C PHE A 266 13.52 6.78 -0.56
N ASN A 267 14.14 6.61 0.58
CA ASN A 267 15.27 5.72 0.75
C ASN A 267 15.10 4.77 1.94
N GLY A 268 13.84 4.48 2.28
CA GLY A 268 13.48 3.65 3.42
C GLY A 268 13.27 2.17 3.09
N ALA A 269 13.16 1.81 1.81
CA ALA A 269 12.95 0.42 1.41
C ALA A 269 14.24 -0.40 1.50
N LEU A 270 14.17 -1.57 2.13
CA LEU A 270 15.24 -2.57 2.15
C LEU A 270 15.17 -3.47 0.90
N GLY A 271 16.33 -3.94 0.42
CA GLY A 271 16.42 -4.86 -0.71
C GLY A 271 16.08 -6.32 -0.39
N LYS A 272 15.34 -6.59 0.69
CA LYS A 272 15.03 -7.95 1.20
C LYS A 272 14.42 -8.88 0.15
N ASN A 273 13.57 -8.35 -0.72
CA ASN A 273 12.95 -9.13 -1.81
C ASN A 273 13.96 -9.67 -2.82
N MET A 274 15.16 -9.07 -2.86
CA MET A 274 16.27 -9.48 -3.70
C MET A 274 17.44 -10.04 -2.85
N GLY A 275 17.17 -10.43 -1.59
CA GLY A 275 18.18 -10.98 -0.68
C GLY A 275 19.28 -9.99 -0.29
N PHE A 276 19.06 -8.69 -0.49
CA PHE A 276 20.03 -7.64 -0.17
C PHE A 276 19.75 -7.05 1.21
N ASN A 277 20.74 -7.12 2.12
CA ASN A 277 20.61 -6.68 3.51
C ASN A 277 20.96 -5.19 3.70
N GLY A 278 20.44 -4.32 2.86
CA GLY A 278 20.67 -2.89 2.92
C GLY A 278 19.59 -2.09 2.23
N PRO A 279 19.72 -0.76 2.19
CA PRO A 279 18.83 0.11 1.45
C PRO A 279 18.76 -0.29 -0.03
N LYS A 280 17.58 -0.45 -0.59
CA LYS A 280 17.37 -0.87 -1.99
C LYS A 280 18.09 0.06 -2.98
N SER A 281 18.21 1.34 -2.66
CA SER A 281 18.93 2.34 -3.47
C SER A 281 20.43 2.11 -3.57
N LEU A 282 21.01 1.25 -2.72
CA LEU A 282 22.43 0.88 -2.73
C LEU A 282 22.70 -0.42 -3.50
N ILE A 283 21.69 -1.04 -4.09
CA ILE A 283 21.91 -2.16 -5.02
C ILE A 283 22.66 -1.62 -6.25
N GLU A 284 23.73 -2.32 -6.62
CA GLU A 284 24.50 -2.03 -7.83
C GLU A 284 23.63 -2.30 -9.06
N VAL A 285 23.42 -1.26 -9.86
CA VAL A 285 22.62 -1.35 -11.08
C VAL A 285 23.49 -1.63 -12.29
N LYS A 286 24.65 -0.96 -12.42
CA LYS A 286 25.58 -1.16 -13.52
C LYS A 286 26.96 -0.58 -13.24
N ASN A 287 28.03 -1.30 -13.57
CA ASN A 287 29.43 -0.84 -13.53
C ASN A 287 29.81 -0.19 -12.19
N GLY A 288 29.48 -0.83 -11.09
CA GLY A 288 29.75 -0.31 -9.75
C GLY A 288 28.87 0.86 -9.30
N SER A 289 27.93 1.30 -10.15
CA SER A 289 27.01 2.40 -9.82
C SER A 289 25.71 1.89 -9.23
N THR A 290 25.33 2.45 -8.09
CA THR A 290 24.03 2.17 -7.44
C THR A 290 22.93 3.09 -7.97
N SER A 291 21.67 2.76 -7.66
CA SER A 291 20.53 3.64 -7.99
C SER A 291 20.67 5.04 -7.37
N LEU A 292 21.32 5.15 -6.21
CA LEU A 292 21.61 6.45 -5.59
C LEU A 292 22.69 7.21 -6.38
N ASP A 293 23.78 6.54 -6.82
CA ASP A 293 24.81 7.13 -7.67
C ASP A 293 24.24 7.74 -8.94
N LEU A 294 23.30 7.01 -9.59
CA LEU A 294 22.67 7.50 -10.81
C LEU A 294 21.85 8.78 -10.56
N THR A 295 21.11 8.83 -9.46
CA THR A 295 20.34 10.01 -9.09
C THR A 295 21.26 11.22 -8.81
N VAL A 296 22.34 11.02 -8.06
CA VAL A 296 23.32 12.06 -7.74
C VAL A 296 24.00 12.57 -9.01
N ASN A 297 24.47 11.66 -9.88
CA ASN A 297 25.15 12.02 -11.14
C ASN A 297 24.23 12.83 -12.06
N GLN A 298 22.95 12.46 -12.15
CA GLN A 298 21.95 13.17 -12.96
C GLN A 298 21.76 14.62 -12.47
N ILE A 299 21.54 14.81 -11.16
CA ILE A 299 21.34 16.15 -10.59
C ILE A 299 22.62 16.98 -10.73
N GLN A 300 23.78 16.38 -10.50
CA GLN A 300 25.07 17.05 -10.66
C GLN A 300 25.30 17.51 -12.11
N SER A 301 25.00 16.66 -13.08
CA SER A 301 25.08 17.00 -14.50
C SER A 301 24.13 18.13 -14.85
N LEU A 302 22.88 18.06 -14.36
CA LEU A 302 21.88 19.10 -14.56
C LEU A 302 22.33 20.46 -13.98
N ASN A 303 22.80 20.45 -12.73
CA ASN A 303 23.31 21.65 -12.06
C ASN A 303 24.50 22.26 -12.80
N SER A 304 25.41 21.41 -13.28
CA SER A 304 26.59 21.86 -14.04
C SER A 304 26.20 22.43 -15.40
N LYS A 305 25.25 21.81 -16.10
CA LYS A 305 24.82 22.22 -17.44
C LYS A 305 24.11 23.57 -17.46
N TYR A 306 23.23 23.82 -16.50
CA TYR A 306 22.39 25.02 -16.47
C TYR A 306 22.86 26.06 -15.42
N GLY A 307 23.90 25.75 -14.63
CA GLY A 307 24.36 26.62 -13.55
C GLY A 307 23.32 26.85 -12.47
N CYS A 308 22.41 25.87 -12.28
CA CYS A 308 21.35 25.90 -11.27
C CYS A 308 21.77 25.16 -9.98
N ASN A 309 20.95 25.27 -8.94
CA ASN A 309 21.11 24.55 -7.69
C ASN A 309 19.84 23.74 -7.36
N VAL A 310 19.76 22.52 -7.88
CA VAL A 310 18.73 21.54 -7.53
C VAL A 310 19.29 20.65 -6.41
N PRO A 311 18.80 20.73 -5.17
CA PRO A 311 19.24 19.87 -4.09
C PRO A 311 18.57 18.50 -4.15
N LEU A 312 19.22 17.50 -3.54
CA LEU A 312 18.68 16.17 -3.30
C LEU A 312 18.32 16.01 -1.82
N LEU A 313 17.08 15.64 -1.56
CA LEU A 313 16.58 15.34 -0.23
C LEU A 313 16.30 13.86 -0.10
N LEU A 314 16.94 13.19 0.87
CA LEU A 314 16.77 11.76 1.15
C LEU A 314 15.94 11.58 2.41
N ILE A 315 14.81 10.90 2.28
CA ILE A 315 13.98 10.52 3.42
C ILE A 315 14.22 9.03 3.72
N ASN A 316 14.89 8.77 4.84
CA ASN A 316 15.28 7.42 5.24
C ASN A 316 14.33 6.85 6.28
N SER A 317 14.24 5.52 6.33
CA SER A 317 13.65 4.81 7.46
C SER A 317 14.65 4.73 8.62
N ARG A 318 14.18 4.23 9.77
CA ARG A 318 15.04 3.94 10.91
C ARG A 318 16.13 2.91 10.58
N THR A 319 15.80 1.93 9.74
CA THR A 319 16.69 0.82 9.38
C THR A 319 17.70 1.17 8.28
N THR A 320 17.44 2.21 7.47
CA THR A 320 18.31 2.57 6.35
C THR A 320 19.16 3.82 6.60
N HIS A 321 18.84 4.60 7.63
CA HIS A 321 19.45 5.92 7.86
C HIS A 321 20.97 5.87 8.04
N ASP A 322 21.45 5.01 8.92
CA ASP A 322 22.85 4.93 9.27
C ASP A 322 23.72 4.43 8.09
N ASP A 323 23.20 3.46 7.32
CA ASP A 323 23.91 2.97 6.14
C ASP A 323 23.95 4.01 5.02
N VAL A 324 22.87 4.77 4.86
CA VAL A 324 22.84 5.89 3.89
C VAL A 324 23.82 6.98 4.28
N LEU A 325 23.88 7.37 5.56
CA LEU A 325 24.84 8.38 6.02
C LEU A 325 26.29 8.02 5.69
N LYS A 326 26.68 6.74 5.90
CA LYS A 326 28.03 6.25 5.54
C LYS A 326 28.32 6.41 4.04
N VAL A 327 27.32 6.10 3.19
CA VAL A 327 27.49 6.23 1.74
C VAL A 327 27.52 7.69 1.29
N LEU A 328 26.85 8.61 2.00
CA LEU A 328 26.86 10.02 1.67
C LEU A 328 28.25 10.66 1.81
N GLU A 329 29.15 10.09 2.61
CA GLU A 329 30.55 10.54 2.70
C GLU A 329 31.25 10.50 1.33
N LYS A 330 30.88 9.55 0.46
CA LYS A 330 31.36 9.43 -0.93
C LYS A 330 31.10 10.70 -1.75
N TYR A 331 30.01 11.41 -1.46
CA TYR A 331 29.58 12.59 -2.22
C TYR A 331 30.01 13.92 -1.59
N SER A 332 30.81 13.90 -0.52
CA SER A 332 31.26 15.11 0.19
C SER A 332 32.02 16.12 -0.70
N SER A 333 32.64 15.63 -1.78
CA SER A 333 33.33 16.49 -2.78
C SER A 333 32.44 16.87 -3.97
N SER A 334 31.20 16.40 -4.03
CA SER A 334 30.27 16.70 -5.13
C SER A 334 29.72 18.13 -5.01
N LYS A 335 29.42 18.74 -6.17
CA LYS A 335 28.80 20.08 -6.24
C LYS A 335 27.26 20.04 -6.13
N ILE A 336 26.74 19.17 -5.29
CA ILE A 336 25.30 19.00 -5.08
C ILE A 336 25.01 19.09 -3.59
N ASP A 337 23.98 19.84 -3.22
CA ASP A 337 23.48 19.87 -1.85
C ASP A 337 22.64 18.63 -1.57
N ILE A 338 23.16 17.73 -0.73
CA ILE A 338 22.44 16.50 -0.34
C ILE A 338 22.06 16.63 1.12
N HIS A 339 20.75 16.63 1.37
CA HIS A 339 20.19 16.61 2.72
C HIS A 339 19.58 15.25 3.00
N SER A 340 19.77 14.76 4.22
CA SER A 340 19.25 13.45 4.64
C SER A 340 18.64 13.56 6.02
N PHE A 341 17.42 13.07 6.17
CA PHE A 341 16.79 12.97 7.49
C PHE A 341 16.01 11.65 7.64
N ARG A 342 15.78 11.28 8.89
CA ARG A 342 15.01 10.09 9.24
C ARG A 342 13.54 10.44 9.35
N GLN A 343 12.68 9.61 8.82
CA GLN A 343 11.24 9.71 9.02
C GLN A 343 10.92 9.66 10.52
N GLY A 344 10.20 10.68 11.02
CA GLY A 344 10.06 10.91 12.46
C GLY A 344 9.22 9.86 13.20
N ASP A 345 9.57 9.60 14.45
CA ASP A 345 8.92 8.62 15.33
C ASP A 345 7.44 8.97 15.64
N GLN A 346 7.05 10.24 15.55
CA GLN A 346 5.65 10.67 15.76
C GLN A 346 4.71 10.20 14.66
N ILE A 347 5.20 10.14 13.41
CA ILE A 347 4.44 9.58 12.28
C ILE A 347 4.37 8.05 12.41
N GLN A 348 5.35 7.42 13.06
CA GLN A 348 5.32 6.01 13.41
C GLN A 348 4.17 5.67 14.37
N GLN A 349 3.82 6.53 15.31
CA GLN A 349 2.69 6.30 16.21
C GLN A 349 1.34 6.40 15.48
N GLU A 350 1.19 7.30 14.51
CA GLU A 350 -0.01 7.40 13.69
C GLU A 350 -0.09 6.33 12.58
N LEU A 351 1.07 5.85 12.08
CA LEU A 351 1.18 4.82 11.05
C LEU A 351 1.38 3.40 11.59
N SER A 352 1.67 3.25 12.90
CA SER A 352 1.86 1.95 13.56
C SER A 352 0.65 1.00 13.47
N PHE A 353 -0.40 1.47 12.85
CA PHE A 353 -1.63 0.74 12.59
C PHE A 353 -1.72 0.12 11.19
N SER A 354 -0.72 0.27 10.32
CA SER A 354 -0.66 -0.40 9.01
C SER A 354 0.37 -1.54 9.02
N GLU A 355 -0.09 -2.72 8.70
CA GLU A 355 0.49 -4.04 8.56
C GLU A 355 1.99 -4.10 8.14
N GLY A 356 2.90 -4.32 9.09
CA GLY A 356 4.31 -4.66 8.88
C GLY A 356 4.99 -4.92 10.21
N GLY A 357 5.87 -5.93 10.30
CA GLY A 357 6.66 -6.21 11.50
C GLY A 357 7.59 -5.03 11.86
N GLU A 358 8.17 -5.03 13.06
CA GLU A 358 9.02 -3.94 13.59
C GLU A 358 10.18 -3.50 12.67
N ASP A 359 10.54 -4.30 11.67
CA ASP A 359 11.62 -4.05 10.70
C ASP A 359 11.16 -3.38 9.39
N GLU A 360 9.85 -3.20 9.14
CA GLU A 360 9.30 -2.72 7.86
C GLU A 360 8.56 -1.36 7.98
N TRP A 361 8.90 -0.55 8.97
CA TRP A 361 8.31 0.76 9.22
C TRP A 361 8.78 1.82 8.22
N TYR A 362 8.37 1.65 6.97
CA TYR A 362 8.50 2.65 5.94
C TYR A 362 7.16 2.82 5.24
N SER A 363 6.52 3.95 5.47
CA SER A 363 5.31 4.26 4.73
C SER A 363 5.68 4.76 3.34
N SER A 364 5.30 4.00 2.33
CA SER A 364 5.33 4.45 0.93
C SER A 364 4.19 5.43 0.60
N ASP A 365 3.37 5.80 1.58
CA ASP A 365 2.28 6.76 1.41
C ASP A 365 2.83 8.19 1.34
N HIS A 366 2.54 8.89 0.26
CA HIS A 366 2.99 10.27 0.04
C HIS A 366 2.51 11.24 1.14
N GLY A 367 1.36 10.98 1.76
CA GLY A 367 0.85 11.79 2.88
C GLY A 367 1.75 11.77 4.10
N ALA A 368 2.17 10.59 4.51
CA ALA A 368 3.11 10.41 5.62
C ALA A 368 4.47 11.06 5.33
N GLN A 369 4.87 11.06 4.08
CA GLN A 369 6.13 11.63 3.64
C GLN A 369 6.11 13.16 3.68
N PHE A 370 5.00 13.77 3.26
CA PHE A 370 4.82 15.22 3.37
C PHE A 370 4.71 15.69 4.83
N LEU A 371 4.08 14.90 5.70
CA LEU A 371 4.09 15.15 7.15
C LEU A 371 5.51 15.05 7.73
N SER A 372 6.35 14.13 7.22
CA SER A 372 7.76 14.03 7.62
C SER A 372 8.57 15.26 7.20
N LEU A 373 8.37 15.77 6.00
CA LEU A 373 8.99 17.03 5.54
C LEU A 373 8.64 18.20 6.44
N MET A 374 7.40 18.25 6.91
CA MET A 374 6.94 19.31 7.80
C MET A 374 7.52 19.16 9.21
N SER A 375 7.40 17.98 9.81
CA SER A 375 7.85 17.71 11.19
C SER A 375 9.35 17.88 11.37
N SER A 376 10.13 17.68 10.30
CA SER A 376 11.57 17.94 10.29
C SER A 376 11.94 19.43 10.16
N GLY A 377 10.97 20.33 9.90
CA GLY A 377 11.22 21.74 9.57
C GLY A 377 11.81 21.98 8.18
N THR A 378 12.07 20.91 7.42
CA THR A 378 12.74 20.99 6.10
C THR A 378 11.87 21.72 5.07
N LEU A 379 10.54 21.59 5.15
CA LEU A 379 9.63 22.28 4.25
C LEU A 379 9.78 23.80 4.32
N ASP A 380 9.84 24.37 5.53
CA ASP A 380 9.98 25.81 5.74
C ASP A 380 11.36 26.31 5.27
N VAL A 381 12.41 25.52 5.47
CA VAL A 381 13.75 25.83 4.96
C VAL A 381 13.76 25.86 3.42
N LEU A 382 13.18 24.86 2.76
CA LEU A 382 13.10 24.83 1.29
C LEU A 382 12.34 26.04 0.73
N LEU A 383 11.18 26.35 1.32
CA LEU A 383 10.40 27.54 0.91
C LEU A 383 11.17 28.84 1.11
N SER A 384 11.92 28.97 2.23
CA SER A 384 12.77 30.16 2.47
C SER A 384 13.93 30.30 1.49
N GLN A 385 14.40 29.18 0.92
CA GLN A 385 15.41 29.13 -0.14
C GLN A 385 14.82 29.37 -1.55
N GLY A 386 13.52 29.64 -1.67
CA GLY A 386 12.85 29.88 -2.95
C GLY A 386 12.49 28.60 -3.72
N LYS A 387 12.53 27.43 -3.09
CA LYS A 387 12.05 26.19 -3.71
C LYS A 387 10.51 26.21 -3.73
N GLU A 388 9.94 25.95 -4.89
CA GLU A 388 8.50 25.98 -5.12
C GLU A 388 7.94 24.59 -5.41
N TYR A 389 8.71 23.72 -6.10
CA TYR A 389 8.29 22.39 -6.52
C TYR A 389 9.21 21.30 -5.98
N ALA A 390 8.62 20.15 -5.66
CA ALA A 390 9.35 18.93 -5.38
C ALA A 390 9.04 17.87 -6.43
N LEU A 391 10.08 17.24 -6.98
CA LEU A 391 9.97 15.96 -7.67
C LEU A 391 10.21 14.84 -6.66
N VAL A 392 9.17 14.09 -6.37
CA VAL A 392 9.23 12.91 -5.50
C VAL A 392 9.48 11.68 -6.36
N VAL A 393 10.62 11.04 -6.14
CA VAL A 393 11.07 9.90 -6.95
C VAL A 393 10.73 8.59 -6.26
N ASN A 394 10.06 7.69 -7.01
CA ASN A 394 9.84 6.32 -6.57
C ASN A 394 11.19 5.59 -6.38
N PRO A 395 11.45 4.96 -5.22
CA PRO A 395 12.70 4.22 -4.97
C PRO A 395 12.94 3.08 -5.97
N ASP A 396 11.88 2.51 -6.53
CA ASP A 396 11.95 1.40 -7.50
C ASP A 396 12.25 1.88 -8.92
N ASN A 397 12.08 3.17 -9.23
CA ASN A 397 12.35 3.71 -10.55
C ASN A 397 13.81 4.15 -10.71
N VAL A 398 14.60 3.33 -11.39
CA VAL A 398 16.00 3.64 -11.68
C VAL A 398 16.17 4.74 -12.74
N ALA A 399 15.17 4.92 -13.60
CA ALA A 399 15.18 5.89 -14.71
C ALA A 399 14.40 7.19 -14.40
N ALA A 400 14.10 7.46 -13.13
CA ALA A 400 13.47 8.72 -12.76
C ALA A 400 14.36 9.90 -13.16
N VAL A 401 13.82 10.82 -13.92
CA VAL A 401 14.55 11.95 -14.53
C VAL A 401 13.89 13.26 -14.16
N VAL A 402 14.70 14.25 -13.76
CA VAL A 402 14.25 15.63 -13.70
C VAL A 402 13.95 16.11 -15.10
N ASP A 403 12.68 16.38 -15.38
CA ASP A 403 12.21 16.84 -16.69
C ASP A 403 11.79 18.31 -16.64
N PRO A 404 12.61 19.22 -17.20
CA PRO A 404 12.25 20.63 -17.21
C PRO A 404 10.97 20.96 -17.99
N LYS A 405 10.59 20.12 -18.97
CA LYS A 405 9.35 20.31 -19.76
C LYS A 405 8.11 20.10 -18.89
N ILE A 406 8.15 19.08 -18.01
CA ILE A 406 7.11 18.85 -17.01
C ILE A 406 7.08 20.03 -16.03
N LEU A 407 8.20 20.38 -15.43
CA LEU A 407 8.30 21.47 -14.46
C LEU A 407 7.77 22.80 -15.03
N ASN A 408 8.14 23.14 -16.27
CA ASN A 408 7.66 24.33 -16.96
C ASN A 408 6.12 24.32 -17.12
N HIS A 409 5.56 23.19 -17.52
CA HIS A 409 4.12 23.02 -17.63
C HIS A 409 3.39 23.25 -16.30
N LEU A 410 3.95 22.71 -15.20
CA LEU A 410 3.38 22.87 -13.86
C LEU A 410 3.41 24.33 -13.42
N ALA A 411 4.54 25.00 -13.62
CA ALA A 411 4.72 26.40 -13.24
C ALA A 411 3.80 27.33 -14.04
N GLN A 412 3.70 27.17 -15.36
CA GLN A 412 2.85 27.99 -16.21
C GLN A 412 1.36 27.81 -15.93
N ASN A 413 0.95 26.61 -15.53
CA ASN A 413 -0.45 26.28 -15.29
C ASN A 413 -0.84 26.27 -13.82
N SER A 414 0.03 26.64 -12.89
CA SER A 414 -0.20 26.63 -11.44
C SER A 414 -0.74 25.27 -10.97
N VAL A 415 -0.11 24.19 -11.43
CA VAL A 415 -0.49 22.83 -11.04
C VAL A 415 0.11 22.51 -9.69
N GLU A 416 -0.73 22.09 -8.73
CA GLU A 416 -0.29 21.80 -7.38
C GLU A 416 0.17 20.36 -7.19
N TYR A 417 -0.39 19.42 -7.97
CA TYR A 417 -0.10 18.00 -7.84
C TYR A 417 -0.14 17.32 -9.22
N CYS A 418 0.94 16.66 -9.58
CA CYS A 418 1.03 15.99 -10.87
C CYS A 418 1.64 14.61 -10.72
N MET A 419 0.95 13.59 -11.23
CA MET A 419 1.42 12.20 -11.30
C MET A 419 2.01 11.88 -12.66
N GLU A 420 3.14 11.19 -12.69
CA GLU A 420 3.62 10.54 -13.90
C GLU A 420 2.92 9.20 -14.06
N VAL A 421 2.21 9.02 -15.17
CA VAL A 421 1.50 7.76 -15.50
C VAL A 421 2.00 7.21 -16.84
N MET A 422 1.94 5.89 -17.02
CA MET A 422 2.30 5.26 -18.29
C MET A 422 1.19 4.35 -18.81
N PRO A 423 1.11 4.10 -20.15
CA PRO A 423 0.14 3.17 -20.71
C PRO A 423 0.34 1.75 -20.20
N THR A 424 -0.76 1.04 -19.94
CA THR A 424 -0.71 -0.37 -19.51
C THR A 424 -0.31 -1.26 -20.70
N THR A 425 0.85 -1.88 -20.63
CA THR A 425 1.24 -2.98 -21.50
C THR A 425 1.03 -4.31 -20.75
N SER A 426 0.50 -5.30 -21.45
CA SER A 426 0.12 -6.60 -20.87
C SER A 426 1.26 -7.23 -20.07
N GLY A 427 1.12 -7.39 -18.77
CA GLY A 427 1.97 -8.29 -17.99
C GLY A 427 2.53 -7.83 -16.65
N GLY A 428 2.39 -6.57 -16.24
CA GLY A 428 2.92 -6.11 -14.94
C GLY A 428 1.83 -5.87 -13.89
N LEU A 429 1.89 -6.54 -12.76
CA LEU A 429 1.08 -6.23 -11.57
C LEU A 429 1.71 -5.02 -10.85
N MET A 430 1.09 -3.86 -10.99
CA MET A 430 1.45 -2.67 -10.21
C MET A 430 0.29 -2.23 -9.31
N ASN A 431 0.61 -1.60 -8.18
CA ASN A 431 -0.34 -1.38 -7.09
C ASN A 431 -1.44 -0.35 -7.37
N PHE A 432 -1.28 0.52 -8.39
CA PHE A 432 -2.25 1.55 -8.72
C PHE A 432 -2.48 1.63 -10.22
N MET A 433 -3.73 1.62 -10.61
CA MET A 433 -4.14 1.71 -12.02
C MET A 433 -5.22 2.78 -12.19
N ALA A 434 -5.21 3.47 -13.32
CA ALA A 434 -6.19 4.49 -13.66
C ALA A 434 -7.11 4.04 -14.79
N SER A 435 -8.42 4.12 -14.57
CA SER A 435 -9.42 3.88 -15.62
C SER A 435 -9.88 5.19 -16.25
N SER A 436 -10.10 5.19 -17.58
CA SER A 436 -10.56 6.38 -18.33
C SER A 436 -12.04 6.29 -18.65
N LEU A 437 -12.80 7.34 -18.35
CA LEU A 437 -14.11 7.60 -18.90
C LEU A 437 -14.14 9.04 -19.43
N GLN A 438 -14.39 9.22 -20.74
CA GLN A 438 -14.51 10.55 -21.38
C GLN A 438 -13.31 11.51 -21.17
N GLY A 439 -12.05 10.98 -21.22
CA GLY A 439 -10.84 11.81 -21.07
C GLY A 439 -10.47 12.18 -19.63
N LYS A 440 -11.27 11.80 -18.64
CA LYS A 440 -10.98 11.95 -17.24
C LYS A 440 -10.71 10.57 -16.61
N PHE A 441 -9.75 10.50 -15.69
CA PHE A 441 -9.22 9.26 -15.14
C PHE A 441 -9.59 9.12 -13.67
N LYS A 442 -9.99 7.90 -13.29
CA LYS A 442 -10.24 7.51 -11.90
C LYS A 442 -9.14 6.57 -11.43
N LEU A 443 -8.47 6.92 -10.35
CA LEU A 443 -7.48 6.06 -9.68
C LEU A 443 -8.19 5.03 -8.79
N GLU A 444 -7.75 3.77 -8.89
CA GLU A 444 -8.19 2.69 -8.02
C GLU A 444 -6.97 1.94 -7.46
N ASP A 445 -7.00 1.64 -6.16
CA ASP A 445 -5.96 0.88 -5.47
C ASP A 445 -6.16 -0.62 -5.69
N PHE A 446 -5.14 -1.30 -6.20
CA PHE A 446 -5.16 -2.73 -6.52
C PHE A 446 -4.60 -3.65 -5.44
N THR A 447 -4.01 -3.08 -4.39
CA THR A 447 -3.42 -3.88 -3.30
C THR A 447 -4.45 -4.74 -2.57
N SER A 448 -5.76 -4.43 -2.70
CA SER A 448 -6.83 -5.10 -1.97
C SER A 448 -7.51 -6.26 -2.69
N ASN A 449 -7.40 -6.45 -4.03
CA ASN A 449 -7.90 -7.67 -4.72
C ASN A 449 -7.54 -7.71 -6.22
N PRO A 450 -6.51 -8.43 -6.64
CA PRO A 450 -6.20 -8.62 -8.06
C PRO A 450 -7.07 -9.76 -8.64
N THR A 451 -8.30 -9.49 -9.01
CA THR A 451 -9.04 -10.43 -9.87
C THR A 451 -8.65 -10.18 -11.32
N LYS A 452 -8.19 -11.21 -12.02
CA LYS A 452 -7.71 -11.17 -13.42
C LYS A 452 -8.66 -10.47 -14.42
N HIS A 453 -9.90 -10.21 -14.04
CA HIS A 453 -10.91 -9.55 -14.88
C HIS A 453 -10.91 -8.03 -14.76
N SER A 454 -10.29 -7.44 -13.73
CA SER A 454 -10.23 -5.99 -13.51
C SER A 454 -9.13 -5.31 -14.31
N VAL A 455 -8.03 -6.01 -14.59
CA VAL A 455 -6.82 -5.46 -15.26
C VAL A 455 -7.12 -4.90 -16.66
N LYS A 456 -8.04 -5.51 -17.41
CA LYS A 456 -8.43 -5.05 -18.76
C LYS A 456 -9.18 -3.70 -18.82
N LYS A 457 -9.61 -3.17 -17.66
CA LYS A 457 -10.32 -1.86 -17.59
C LYS A 457 -9.38 -0.68 -17.42
N PHE A 458 -8.13 -0.90 -17.07
CA PHE A 458 -7.19 0.16 -16.75
C PHE A 458 -6.31 0.48 -17.95
N LYS A 459 -6.21 1.75 -18.27
CA LYS A 459 -5.40 2.25 -19.41
C LYS A 459 -4.02 2.72 -19.00
N PHE A 460 -3.84 3.06 -17.72
CA PHE A 460 -2.60 3.65 -17.23
C PHE A 460 -2.18 3.02 -15.90
N ILE A 461 -0.87 3.00 -15.69
CA ILE A 461 -0.19 2.62 -14.45
C ILE A 461 0.40 3.90 -13.85
N ASP A 462 0.21 4.10 -12.55
CA ASP A 462 0.89 5.15 -11.80
C ASP A 462 2.33 4.72 -11.52
N THR A 463 3.29 5.55 -11.91
CA THR A 463 4.72 5.29 -11.68
C THR A 463 5.15 5.60 -10.26
N ARG A 464 4.29 6.22 -9.46
CA ARG A 464 4.59 6.80 -8.15
C ARG A 464 5.67 7.88 -8.17
N ASN A 465 6.08 8.37 -9.34
CA ASN A 465 6.78 9.62 -9.47
C ASN A 465 5.76 10.76 -9.42
N LEU A 466 6.05 11.75 -8.62
CA LEU A 466 5.10 12.78 -8.29
C LEU A 466 5.78 14.14 -8.27
N TRP A 467 5.13 15.13 -8.87
CA TRP A 467 5.52 16.52 -8.78
C TRP A 467 4.50 17.27 -7.93
N VAL A 468 4.97 18.07 -7.00
CA VAL A 468 4.07 18.76 -6.06
C VAL A 468 4.55 20.18 -5.75
N ASP A 469 3.62 21.12 -5.64
CA ASP A 469 3.90 22.48 -5.15
C ASP A 469 4.07 22.46 -3.62
N LEU A 470 5.22 22.93 -3.15
CA LEU A 470 5.56 22.97 -1.72
C LEU A 470 4.67 23.93 -0.93
N ARG A 471 4.19 25.00 -1.56
CA ARG A 471 3.25 25.95 -0.94
C ARG A 471 1.88 25.32 -0.72
N ALA A 472 1.44 24.49 -1.68
CA ALA A 472 0.20 23.74 -1.51
C ALA A 472 0.32 22.71 -0.36
N ILE A 473 1.46 22.02 -0.24
CA ILE A 473 1.71 21.15 0.93
C ILE A 473 1.64 21.96 2.22
N LYS A 474 2.32 23.10 2.30
CA LYS A 474 2.33 23.97 3.48
C LYS A 474 0.90 24.38 3.86
N ARG A 475 0.10 24.83 2.90
CA ARG A 475 -1.32 25.18 3.09
C ARG A 475 -2.11 24.01 3.67
N LEU A 476 -1.94 22.80 3.14
CA LEU A 476 -2.67 21.61 3.58
C LEU A 476 -2.27 21.17 5.00
N VAL A 477 -1.01 21.34 5.36
CA VAL A 477 -0.54 21.05 6.71
C VAL A 477 -1.05 22.08 7.70
N ASP A 478 -0.92 23.37 7.39
CA ASP A 478 -1.36 24.46 8.28
C ASP A 478 -2.88 24.41 8.55
N THR A 479 -3.66 23.91 7.59
CA THR A 479 -5.10 23.67 7.75
C THR A 479 -5.45 22.32 8.37
N ASN A 480 -4.45 21.51 8.75
CA ASN A 480 -4.63 20.14 9.24
C ASN A 480 -5.51 19.27 8.30
N ALA A 481 -5.44 19.55 7.00
CA ALA A 481 -6.22 18.88 5.97
C ALA A 481 -5.53 17.61 5.42
N LEU A 482 -4.23 17.47 5.65
CA LEU A 482 -3.44 16.33 5.17
C LEU A 482 -3.89 15.05 5.88
N LYS A 483 -4.54 14.16 5.11
CA LYS A 483 -5.01 12.86 5.59
C LYS A 483 -4.11 11.77 5.03
N LEU A 484 -3.84 10.76 5.84
CA LEU A 484 -3.16 9.55 5.42
C LEU A 484 -4.03 8.81 4.37
N GLY A 485 -3.45 8.49 3.23
CA GLY A 485 -4.10 7.75 2.15
C GLY A 485 -4.02 8.44 0.79
N TYR A 486 -3.35 7.79 -0.15
CA TYR A 486 -3.01 8.29 -1.49
C TYR A 486 -4.21 8.84 -2.28
N LEU A 487 -5.33 8.11 -2.30
CA LEU A 487 -6.53 8.51 -3.05
C LEU A 487 -7.28 9.69 -2.43
N SER A 488 -7.16 9.88 -1.12
CA SER A 488 -7.80 11.00 -0.43
C SER A 488 -7.02 12.29 -0.64
N MET A 489 -5.71 12.21 -0.89
CA MET A 489 -4.85 13.36 -1.09
C MET A 489 -5.15 14.12 -2.37
N LEU A 490 -5.43 13.44 -3.49
CA LEU A 490 -5.76 14.08 -4.76
C LEU A 490 -6.87 15.12 -4.68
N LYS A 491 -7.82 14.91 -3.76
CA LYS A 491 -8.96 15.83 -3.55
C LYS A 491 -8.62 17.09 -2.77
N LEU A 492 -7.47 17.09 -2.12
CA LEU A 492 -7.04 18.21 -1.28
C LEU A 492 -6.34 19.30 -2.10
N PHE A 493 -5.83 18.96 -3.29
CA PHE A 493 -5.18 19.89 -4.21
C PHE A 493 -6.22 20.53 -5.14
N GLU A 494 -6.11 21.83 -5.33
CA GLU A 494 -7.05 22.59 -6.18
C GLU A 494 -6.87 22.21 -7.66
N LYS A 495 -5.63 21.92 -8.09
CA LYS A 495 -5.31 21.50 -9.44
C LYS A 495 -4.38 20.30 -9.46
N ALA A 496 -4.98 19.12 -9.61
CA ALA A 496 -4.28 17.85 -9.77
C ALA A 496 -4.40 17.33 -11.20
N ILE A 497 -3.28 16.89 -11.79
CA ILE A 497 -3.23 16.32 -13.16
C ILE A 497 -2.39 15.04 -13.18
N GLY A 498 -2.52 14.27 -14.27
CA GLY A 498 -1.59 13.23 -14.67
C GLY A 498 -0.85 13.62 -15.94
N ILE A 499 0.41 13.23 -16.08
CA ILE A 499 1.16 13.33 -17.33
C ILE A 499 1.53 11.94 -17.79
N MET A 500 1.12 11.58 -19.01
CA MET A 500 1.41 10.29 -19.62
C MET A 500 2.83 10.32 -20.18
N ILE A 501 3.76 9.64 -19.47
CA ILE A 501 5.16 9.55 -19.85
C ILE A 501 5.44 8.33 -20.75
N PRO A 502 6.51 8.35 -21.58
CA PRO A 502 6.98 7.18 -22.30
C PRO A 502 7.41 6.04 -21.34
N GLN A 503 7.18 4.80 -21.76
CA GLN A 503 7.51 3.61 -20.97
C GLN A 503 9.01 3.52 -20.60
N SER A 504 9.87 4.06 -21.43
CA SER A 504 11.32 4.10 -21.17
C SER A 504 11.72 4.89 -19.92
N ARG A 505 10.83 5.72 -19.38
CA ARG A 505 11.08 6.53 -18.18
C ARG A 505 10.71 5.80 -16.86
N PHE A 506 10.12 4.63 -16.96
CA PHE A 506 9.76 3.85 -15.79
C PHE A 506 10.14 2.35 -15.97
N PRO A 507 11.42 1.99 -16.02
CA PRO A 507 11.86 0.62 -15.84
C PRO A 507 12.04 0.36 -14.33
N PRO A 508 11.14 -0.45 -13.72
CA PRO A 508 11.23 -0.76 -12.28
C PRO A 508 12.36 -1.74 -12.00
N LEU A 509 12.99 -1.61 -10.83
CA LEU A 509 13.94 -2.57 -10.29
C LEU A 509 13.29 -3.32 -9.11
N ASN A 510 12.63 -4.45 -9.37
CA ASN A 510 11.93 -5.23 -8.35
C ASN A 510 12.47 -6.65 -8.19
N SER A 511 13.21 -7.13 -9.17
CA SER A 511 13.75 -8.49 -9.24
C SER A 511 15.16 -8.52 -9.85
N THR A 512 15.83 -9.62 -9.73
CA THR A 512 17.11 -9.86 -10.43
C THR A 512 16.94 -9.98 -11.94
N SER A 513 15.75 -10.37 -12.42
CA SER A 513 15.40 -10.30 -13.83
C SER A 513 15.42 -8.85 -14.36
N ASP A 514 14.93 -7.89 -13.56
CA ASP A 514 15.05 -6.47 -13.89
C ASP A 514 16.51 -6.00 -13.84
N LEU A 515 17.29 -6.53 -12.87
CA LEU A 515 18.70 -6.21 -12.74
C LEU A 515 19.50 -6.66 -13.95
N LEU A 516 19.18 -7.83 -14.53
CA LEU A 516 19.79 -8.31 -15.77
C LEU A 516 19.55 -7.35 -16.94
N LEU A 517 18.36 -6.76 -17.06
CA LEU A 517 18.07 -5.76 -18.08
C LEU A 517 19.01 -4.54 -17.97
N PHE A 518 19.20 -4.02 -16.75
CA PHE A 518 20.04 -2.83 -16.54
C PHE A 518 21.52 -3.11 -16.72
N GLN A 519 21.99 -4.26 -16.24
CA GLN A 519 23.42 -4.62 -16.34
C GLN A 519 23.85 -5.02 -17.75
N SER A 520 22.89 -5.42 -18.61
CA SER A 520 23.15 -5.84 -19.99
C SER A 520 23.50 -4.66 -20.92
N ASP A 521 23.79 -4.99 -22.17
CA ASP A 521 24.03 -4.03 -23.26
C ASP A 521 22.75 -3.35 -23.78
N LEU A 522 21.57 -3.72 -23.26
CA LEU A 522 20.29 -3.10 -23.63
C LEU A 522 20.19 -1.64 -23.17
N TYR A 523 20.81 -1.31 -22.06
CA TYR A 523 20.82 0.04 -21.51
C TYR A 523 22.23 0.52 -21.22
N SER A 524 22.44 1.82 -21.40
CA SER A 524 23.62 2.58 -20.94
C SER A 524 23.17 3.72 -20.05
N PHE A 525 24.08 4.19 -19.19
CA PHE A 525 23.87 5.39 -18.39
C PHE A 525 24.81 6.48 -18.85
N THR A 526 24.26 7.62 -19.25
CA THR A 526 25.01 8.81 -19.61
C THR A 526 24.55 9.93 -18.71
N GLU A 527 25.45 10.54 -17.96
CA GLU A 527 25.15 11.62 -17.02
C GLU A 527 24.04 11.25 -15.99
N GLY A 528 23.99 10.00 -15.56
CA GLY A 528 22.94 9.47 -14.67
C GLY A 528 21.59 9.22 -15.32
N VAL A 529 21.45 9.45 -16.62
CA VAL A 529 20.22 9.17 -17.37
C VAL A 529 20.31 7.82 -18.07
N LEU A 530 19.27 7.03 -17.95
CA LEU A 530 19.15 5.74 -18.63
C LEU A 530 18.84 5.95 -20.12
N ILE A 531 19.72 5.47 -20.96
CA ILE A 531 19.59 5.53 -22.43
C ILE A 531 19.45 4.10 -22.95
N ARG A 532 18.40 3.86 -23.71
CA ARG A 532 18.22 2.59 -24.39
C ARG A 532 19.14 2.50 -25.61
N ASN A 533 19.70 1.32 -25.84
CA ASN A 533 20.57 1.08 -26.98
C ASN A 533 19.77 1.08 -28.30
N ASP A 534 20.12 1.97 -29.23
CA ASP A 534 19.46 2.15 -30.52
C ASP A 534 19.59 0.91 -31.45
N ALA A 535 20.57 0.01 -31.18
CA ALA A 535 20.71 -1.25 -31.90
C ALA A 535 19.52 -2.19 -31.67
N ARG A 536 18.72 -1.97 -30.63
CA ARG A 536 17.46 -2.69 -30.43
C ARG A 536 16.32 -2.04 -31.20
N THR A 537 15.89 -2.67 -32.25
CA THR A 537 14.80 -2.18 -33.13
C THR A 537 13.40 -2.41 -32.54
N THR A 538 13.24 -3.41 -31.64
CA THR A 538 11.96 -3.72 -31.01
C THR A 538 11.62 -2.67 -29.93
N PRO A 539 10.44 -2.05 -29.91
CA PRO A 539 10.10 -0.99 -28.96
C PRO A 539 9.98 -1.48 -27.50
N THR A 540 9.66 -2.75 -27.29
CA THR A 540 9.48 -3.36 -25.97
C THR A 540 10.78 -4.00 -25.44
N ASN A 541 10.93 -4.06 -24.13
CA ASN A 541 12.00 -4.84 -23.49
C ASN A 541 11.77 -6.34 -23.68
N PRO A 542 12.83 -7.17 -23.65
CA PRO A 542 12.67 -8.59 -23.62
C PRO A 542 11.97 -9.03 -22.32
N SER A 543 11.17 -10.09 -22.40
CA SER A 543 10.62 -10.73 -21.20
C SER A 543 11.69 -11.61 -20.58
N ILE A 544 12.07 -11.34 -19.34
CA ILE A 544 13.07 -12.13 -18.60
C ILE A 544 12.42 -12.72 -17.37
N ASP A 545 12.54 -14.02 -17.22
CA ASP A 545 12.13 -14.79 -16.06
C ASP A 545 13.30 -15.66 -15.60
N LEU A 546 13.95 -15.22 -14.53
CA LEU A 546 15.00 -15.97 -13.86
C LEU A 546 14.36 -16.74 -12.69
N GLY A 547 14.61 -18.03 -12.62
CA GLY A 547 14.08 -18.91 -11.61
C GLY A 547 14.50 -18.54 -10.17
N PRO A 548 13.99 -19.28 -9.17
CA PRO A 548 14.22 -18.99 -7.75
C PRO A 548 15.70 -19.06 -7.35
N GLU A 549 16.53 -19.76 -8.11
CA GLU A 549 17.98 -19.85 -7.91
C GLU A 549 18.70 -18.50 -8.11
N PHE A 550 18.04 -17.54 -8.78
CA PHE A 550 18.54 -16.20 -9.04
C PHE A 550 17.89 -15.11 -8.16
N GLU A 551 16.99 -15.47 -7.27
CA GLU A 551 16.18 -14.49 -6.49
C GLU A 551 17.03 -13.51 -5.68
N LYS A 552 18.18 -13.96 -5.16
CA LYS A 552 19.10 -13.12 -4.39
C LYS A 552 20.15 -12.47 -5.29
N VAL A 553 20.46 -11.21 -5.04
CA VAL A 553 21.51 -10.46 -5.77
C VAL A 553 22.86 -11.20 -5.73
N SER A 554 23.24 -11.79 -4.58
CA SER A 554 24.48 -12.58 -4.43
C SER A 554 24.50 -13.80 -5.35
N ASP A 555 23.37 -14.51 -5.41
CA ASP A 555 23.23 -15.73 -6.20
C ASP A 555 23.19 -15.40 -7.70
N PHE A 556 22.52 -14.30 -8.06
CA PHE A 556 22.53 -13.74 -9.41
C PHE A 556 23.96 -13.39 -9.85
N GLN A 557 24.69 -12.60 -9.05
CA GLN A 557 26.06 -12.18 -9.38
C GLN A 557 27.03 -13.36 -9.51
N SER A 558 26.89 -14.39 -8.68
CA SER A 558 27.77 -15.56 -8.74
C SER A 558 27.55 -16.43 -9.97
N ARG A 559 26.33 -16.45 -10.54
CA ARG A 559 25.96 -17.29 -11.69
C ARG A 559 26.28 -16.69 -13.05
N PHE A 560 26.64 -15.42 -13.12
CA PHE A 560 27.08 -14.76 -14.35
C PHE A 560 28.57 -14.44 -14.29
N LYS A 561 29.40 -15.05 -15.13
CA LYS A 561 30.80 -14.67 -15.29
C LYS A 561 30.91 -13.28 -15.92
N THR A 562 30.15 -13.05 -17.01
CA THR A 562 29.81 -11.72 -17.54
C THR A 562 28.33 -11.69 -17.91
N ILE A 563 27.73 -10.50 -17.87
CA ILE A 563 26.33 -10.33 -18.25
C ILE A 563 26.19 -10.54 -19.76
N PRO A 564 25.27 -11.40 -20.24
CA PRO A 564 25.08 -11.67 -21.65
C PRO A 564 24.55 -10.48 -22.44
N SER A 565 24.87 -10.43 -23.74
CA SER A 565 24.24 -9.53 -24.69
C SER A 565 22.80 -9.94 -24.96
N ILE A 566 21.85 -9.00 -24.76
CA ILE A 566 20.40 -9.26 -24.93
C ILE A 566 19.71 -8.30 -25.90
N ILE A 567 20.45 -7.52 -26.66
CA ILE A 567 19.89 -6.55 -27.62
C ILE A 567 18.85 -7.19 -28.55
N ARG A 568 19.11 -8.42 -28.99
CA ARG A 568 18.25 -9.17 -29.93
C ARG A 568 17.40 -10.26 -29.26
N LEU A 569 17.28 -10.22 -27.94
CA LEU A 569 16.49 -11.17 -27.16
C LEU A 569 15.01 -10.76 -27.17
N ASP A 570 14.09 -11.70 -27.36
CA ASP A 570 12.64 -11.51 -27.20
C ASP A 570 12.17 -12.00 -25.84
N SER A 571 12.62 -13.19 -25.43
CA SER A 571 12.33 -13.73 -24.11
C SER A 571 13.45 -14.65 -23.63
N LEU A 572 13.72 -14.62 -22.33
CA LEU A 572 14.58 -15.54 -21.60
C LEU A 572 13.80 -16.16 -20.44
N GLU A 573 13.77 -17.46 -20.38
CA GLU A 573 13.26 -18.23 -19.24
C GLU A 573 14.37 -19.14 -18.72
N VAL A 574 14.73 -19.01 -17.44
CA VAL A 574 15.79 -19.81 -16.80
C VAL A 574 15.21 -20.52 -15.60
N THR A 575 15.41 -21.83 -15.51
CA THR A 575 14.97 -22.64 -14.35
C THR A 575 16.09 -23.60 -13.93
N GLY A 576 16.27 -23.78 -12.62
CA GLY A 576 17.29 -24.66 -12.05
C GLY A 576 18.66 -23.99 -11.90
N ASP A 577 19.67 -24.78 -11.54
CA ASP A 577 21.02 -24.31 -11.24
C ASP A 577 21.84 -24.06 -12.52
N VAL A 578 21.58 -22.94 -13.19
CA VAL A 578 22.22 -22.53 -14.44
C VAL A 578 23.33 -21.50 -14.16
N TRP A 579 24.49 -21.70 -14.81
CA TRP A 579 25.65 -20.83 -14.71
C TRP A 579 26.06 -20.32 -16.09
N PHE A 580 26.21 -19.02 -16.21
CA PHE A 580 26.55 -18.37 -17.48
C PHE A 580 28.05 -18.05 -17.56
N GLY A 581 28.68 -18.47 -18.63
CA GLY A 581 30.05 -18.11 -18.98
C GLY A 581 30.22 -16.65 -19.38
N ALA A 582 31.37 -16.33 -19.95
CA ALA A 582 31.66 -14.98 -20.45
C ALA A 582 31.22 -14.84 -21.92
N ASP A 583 30.94 -13.58 -22.33
CA ASP A 583 30.69 -13.17 -23.72
C ASP A 583 29.56 -13.94 -24.44
N ILE A 584 28.52 -14.30 -23.69
CA ILE A 584 27.35 -15.01 -24.22
C ILE A 584 26.44 -14.00 -24.94
N THR A 585 25.85 -14.43 -26.06
CA THR A 585 24.86 -13.65 -26.80
C THR A 585 23.52 -14.39 -26.88
N LEU A 586 22.43 -13.77 -26.40
CA LEU A 586 21.09 -14.34 -26.44
C LEU A 586 20.23 -13.66 -27.51
N LYS A 587 19.54 -14.42 -28.37
CA LYS A 587 18.74 -13.93 -29.49
C LYS A 587 17.39 -14.63 -29.58
N GLY A 588 16.32 -13.87 -29.87
CA GLY A 588 14.98 -14.42 -30.04
C GLY A 588 14.44 -14.99 -28.73
N ARG A 589 13.89 -16.20 -28.75
CA ARG A 589 13.31 -16.86 -27.57
C ARG A 589 14.27 -17.93 -27.06
N VAL A 590 14.77 -17.76 -25.85
CA VAL A 590 15.73 -18.69 -25.23
C VAL A 590 15.12 -19.23 -23.95
N ARG A 591 15.15 -20.56 -23.80
CA ARG A 591 14.75 -21.25 -22.58
C ARG A 591 15.87 -22.16 -22.11
N ILE A 592 16.26 -22.05 -20.85
CA ILE A 592 17.32 -22.83 -20.23
C ILE A 592 16.76 -23.48 -18.98
N ALA A 593 16.77 -24.81 -18.92
CA ALA A 593 16.15 -25.54 -17.81
C ALA A 593 17.09 -26.64 -17.32
N ALA A 594 17.81 -26.44 -16.24
CA ALA A 594 18.61 -27.47 -15.60
C ALA A 594 17.71 -28.44 -14.83
N ASP A 595 17.99 -29.73 -14.92
CA ASP A 595 17.32 -30.75 -14.13
C ASP A 595 17.57 -30.58 -12.63
N PRO A 596 16.63 -30.95 -11.75
CA PRO A 596 16.78 -30.80 -10.31
C PRO A 596 18.07 -31.48 -9.80
N GLY A 597 18.91 -30.66 -9.14
CA GLY A 597 20.17 -31.11 -8.56
C GLY A 597 21.34 -31.25 -9.57
N VAL A 598 21.13 -30.86 -10.83
CA VAL A 598 22.17 -30.82 -11.87
C VAL A 598 22.60 -29.40 -12.13
N LYS A 599 23.90 -29.14 -12.09
CA LYS A 599 24.50 -27.86 -12.49
C LYS A 599 24.65 -27.83 -14.01
N LEU A 600 24.03 -26.85 -14.66
CA LEU A 600 24.13 -26.60 -16.10
C LEU A 600 25.03 -25.39 -16.36
N GLU A 601 26.15 -25.57 -17.01
CA GLU A 601 27.08 -24.49 -17.36
C GLU A 601 26.96 -24.15 -18.85
N ILE A 602 26.68 -22.88 -19.14
CA ILE A 602 26.70 -22.33 -20.50
C ILE A 602 28.13 -21.86 -20.78
N PRO A 603 28.83 -22.39 -21.79
CA PRO A 603 30.22 -22.06 -22.07
C PRO A 603 30.44 -20.63 -22.51
N ASP A 604 31.70 -20.16 -22.39
CA ASP A 604 32.12 -18.82 -22.85
C ASP A 604 31.90 -18.69 -24.37
N GLY A 605 31.45 -17.49 -24.82
CA GLY A 605 31.33 -17.11 -26.22
C GLY A 605 30.16 -17.71 -27.00
N VAL A 606 29.28 -18.44 -26.35
CA VAL A 606 28.13 -19.11 -26.98
C VAL A 606 27.08 -18.12 -27.46
N VAL A 607 26.48 -18.41 -28.62
CA VAL A 607 25.36 -17.66 -29.17
C VAL A 607 24.12 -18.54 -29.20
N LEU A 608 23.17 -18.32 -28.30
CA LEU A 608 21.89 -19.03 -28.25
C LEU A 608 20.82 -18.27 -29.03
N LYS A 609 20.13 -18.95 -29.97
CA LYS A 609 19.13 -18.31 -30.82
C LYS A 609 17.89 -19.18 -31.00
N ASN A 610 16.78 -18.80 -30.36
CA ASN A 610 15.51 -19.54 -30.43
C ASN A 610 15.66 -21.01 -29.99
N GLU A 611 16.34 -21.24 -28.89
CA GLU A 611 16.75 -22.56 -28.43
C GLU A 611 16.18 -22.88 -27.04
N GLU A 612 15.98 -24.16 -26.81
CA GLU A 612 15.65 -24.71 -25.48
C GLU A 612 16.82 -25.63 -25.08
N ILE A 613 17.51 -25.29 -24.00
CA ILE A 613 18.69 -25.98 -23.48
C ILE A 613 18.29 -26.71 -22.19
N LYS A 614 18.51 -28.03 -22.16
CA LYS A 614 18.29 -28.88 -20.97
C LYS A 614 19.54 -29.62 -20.53
N ASP A 615 20.43 -29.89 -21.48
CA ASP A 615 21.65 -30.63 -21.26
C ASP A 615 22.83 -29.89 -21.90
N PRO A 616 24.06 -29.99 -21.37
CA PRO A 616 25.25 -29.40 -22.02
C PRO A 616 25.45 -29.78 -23.47
N ARG A 617 24.86 -30.88 -23.92
CA ARG A 617 24.92 -31.37 -25.32
C ARG A 617 24.00 -30.63 -26.29
N ASP A 618 23.09 -29.82 -25.75
CA ASP A 618 22.16 -29.00 -26.55
C ASP A 618 22.81 -27.67 -27.00
N ILE A 619 24.04 -27.39 -26.52
CA ILE A 619 24.77 -26.14 -26.75
C ILE A 619 25.72 -26.26 -27.95
#